data_0e23a90bb8f692a8103bcd1b1eac54eb
#
_entry.id   0e23a90bb8f692a8103bcd1b1eac54eb
#
_cell.length_a   1.000
_cell.length_b   1.000
_cell.length_c   1.000
_cell.angle_alpha   90.00
_cell.angle_beta   90.00
_cell.angle_gamma   90.00
#
_symmetry.space_group_name_H-M   'P 1'
#
loop_
_entity.id
_entity.type
_entity.pdbx_description
1 polymer ?
#
loop_
_entity_poly.entity_id
_entity_poly.type
_entity_poly.pdbx_seq_one_letter_code
_entity_poly.pdbx_strand_id
1 'polypeptide(L)'
;RNCEQAFDASTHNTERPRAGRGVPSVDMDDDRTDTRSPEEKRAAHTDSHPGLADRLGPMALYCTQEAGTERAFTGSLLDEKRDGAYRCAACGEALFDSDDKYDSGSGWPSFTTPSGAAAVDVRTDSSLGMVRTETTCASCGAHLGHVFPDGPGAAGERYCINSACLVFDERPDD
;
A
#
# COMPACT_ATOMS: atom_id res chain seq x y z
N ARG A 1 35.59 33.96 -56.15
CA ARG A 1 34.93 35.26 -56.36
C ARG A 1 33.86 35.37 -55.31
N ASN A 2 34.15 36.07 -54.22
CA ASN A 2 33.85 37.43 -53.82
C ASN A 2 32.31 37.68 -53.87
N CYS A 3 31.68 38.17 -52.86
CA CYS A 3 31.74 39.34 -52.03
C CYS A 3 30.74 39.12 -50.88
N GLU A 4 31.02 39.30 -49.63
CA GLU A 4 31.15 40.51 -48.80
C GLU A 4 29.86 41.37 -48.62
N GLN A 5 29.58 41.54 -47.34
CA GLN A 5 29.00 42.72 -46.66
C GLN A 5 27.46 42.88 -46.72
N ALA A 6 26.74 43.33 -45.68
CA ALA A 6 27.09 44.14 -44.52
C ALA A 6 25.96 44.06 -43.48
N PHE A 7 26.33 44.28 -42.24
CA PHE A 7 25.64 44.98 -41.11
C PHE A 7 24.28 45.59 -41.34
N ASP A 8 23.34 45.41 -40.46
CA ASP A 8 22.78 46.51 -39.70
C ASP A 8 22.19 46.07 -38.35
N ALA A 9 22.20 46.98 -37.45
CA ALA A 9 22.08 46.83 -36.01
C ALA A 9 20.67 47.15 -35.51
N SER A 10 20.41 46.63 -34.35
CA SER A 10 19.60 47.30 -33.27
C SER A 10 18.08 47.29 -33.38
N THR A 11 17.46 46.50 -32.53
CA THR A 11 16.47 47.05 -31.60
C THR A 11 16.38 46.15 -30.34
N HIS A 12 16.70 46.76 -29.24
CA HIS A 12 16.45 46.27 -27.89
C HIS A 12 14.95 46.10 -27.68
N ASN A 13 14.51 44.89 -27.35
CA ASN A 13 13.25 44.73 -26.67
C ASN A 13 13.51 44.04 -25.32
N THR A 14 13.50 44.88 -24.29
CA THR A 14 13.57 44.47 -22.89
C THR A 14 12.22 43.93 -22.47
N GLU A 15 11.98 42.62 -22.65
CA GLU A 15 10.88 41.96 -21.99
C GLU A 15 11.34 41.47 -20.61
N ARG A 16 10.73 42.07 -19.60
CA ARG A 16 10.86 41.69 -18.18
C ARG A 16 10.42 40.23 -18.02
N PRO A 17 11.16 39.42 -17.26
CA PRO A 17 10.69 38.10 -16.89
C PRO A 17 9.46 38.25 -15.99
N ARG A 18 8.34 37.64 -16.42
CA ARG A 18 7.15 37.49 -15.61
C ARG A 18 7.52 36.63 -14.39
N ALA A 19 7.25 37.20 -13.22
CA ALA A 19 7.34 36.48 -11.95
C ALA A 19 6.59 35.15 -12.04
N GLY A 20 7.35 34.07 -11.97
CA GLY A 20 6.81 32.74 -11.80
C GLY A 20 5.97 32.71 -10.53
N ARG A 21 4.71 32.35 -10.65
CA ARG A 21 3.90 31.97 -9.51
C ARG A 21 4.60 30.76 -8.88
N GLY A 22 5.13 30.96 -7.69
CA GLY A 22 5.66 29.90 -6.88
C GLY A 22 4.57 28.85 -6.72
N VAL A 23 4.85 27.64 -7.20
CA VAL A 23 4.14 26.43 -6.78
C VAL A 23 4.36 26.37 -5.27
N PRO A 24 3.30 26.29 -4.45
CA PRO A 24 3.51 26.03 -3.03
C PRO A 24 4.27 24.71 -2.95
N SER A 25 5.46 24.76 -2.36
CA SER A 25 6.14 23.58 -1.85
C SER A 25 5.15 22.93 -0.89
N VAL A 26 4.58 21.81 -1.31
CA VAL A 26 3.98 20.86 -0.37
C VAL A 26 5.15 20.37 0.45
N ASP A 27 5.27 20.92 1.65
CA ASP A 27 6.07 20.33 2.69
C ASP A 27 5.53 18.91 2.85
N MET A 28 6.27 17.95 2.31
CA MET A 28 6.14 16.55 2.65
C MET A 28 6.68 16.42 4.08
N ASP A 29 5.89 16.85 5.04
CA ASP A 29 6.02 16.38 6.40
C ASP A 29 5.65 14.89 6.37
N ASP A 30 6.67 14.07 6.08
CA ASP A 30 6.65 12.63 6.34
C ASP A 30 6.74 12.44 7.86
N ASP A 31 5.71 12.92 8.57
CA ASP A 31 5.51 12.65 10.00
C ASP A 31 4.76 11.32 10.18
N ARG A 32 5.33 10.23 9.63
CA ARG A 32 4.89 8.87 9.93
C ARG A 32 5.73 8.25 11.06
N THR A 33 5.97 8.99 12.11
CA THR A 33 6.47 8.42 13.37
C THR A 33 5.33 8.04 14.30
N ASP A 34 4.32 7.32 13.78
CA ASP A 34 3.32 6.70 14.66
C ASP A 34 3.96 5.49 15.35
N THR A 35 4.47 5.72 16.54
CA THR A 35 5.16 4.71 17.36
C THR A 35 4.23 3.78 18.11
N ARG A 36 2.91 3.90 17.92
CA ARG A 36 1.92 3.00 18.55
C ARG A 36 2.09 1.58 18.04
N SER A 37 1.83 0.62 18.92
CA SER A 37 1.75 -0.79 18.49
C SER A 37 0.57 -1.01 17.53
N PRO A 38 0.57 -2.08 16.72
CA PRO A 38 -0.57 -2.40 15.88
C PRO A 38 -1.88 -2.56 16.66
N GLU A 39 -1.83 -3.09 17.89
CA GLU A 39 -3.00 -3.22 18.78
C GLU A 39 -3.55 -1.85 19.18
N GLU A 40 -2.66 -0.91 19.54
CA GLU A 40 -3.05 0.46 19.89
C GLU A 40 -3.63 1.19 18.69
N LYS A 41 -3.04 1.01 17.50
CA LYS A 41 -3.59 1.55 16.25
C LYS A 41 -4.97 0.99 15.96
N ARG A 42 -5.17 -0.34 16.08
CA ARG A 42 -6.48 -1.00 15.88
C ARG A 42 -7.52 -0.48 16.83
N ALA A 43 -7.21 -0.42 18.13
CA ALA A 43 -8.12 0.09 19.14
C ALA A 43 -8.56 1.52 18.83
N ALA A 44 -7.61 2.42 18.57
CA ALA A 44 -7.89 3.81 18.21
C ALA A 44 -8.72 3.93 16.93
N HIS A 45 -8.45 3.08 15.93
CA HIS A 45 -9.21 3.06 14.68
C HIS A 45 -10.65 2.59 14.91
N THR A 46 -10.84 1.53 15.69
CA THR A 46 -12.17 1.00 16.05
C THR A 46 -12.99 2.02 16.83
N ASP A 47 -12.38 2.67 17.81
CA ASP A 47 -13.03 3.70 18.64
C ASP A 47 -13.50 4.91 17.80
N SER A 48 -12.71 5.29 16.78
CA SER A 48 -13.05 6.39 15.87
C SER A 48 -14.05 6.01 14.77
N HIS A 49 -14.32 4.70 14.57
CA HIS A 49 -15.21 4.19 13.53
C HIS A 49 -16.25 3.21 14.10
N PRO A 50 -17.26 3.67 14.86
CA PRO A 50 -18.21 2.81 15.59
C PRO A 50 -19.01 1.85 14.69
N GLY A 51 -19.11 2.10 13.37
CA GLY A 51 -19.75 1.19 12.40
C GLY A 51 -18.80 0.21 11.71
N LEU A 52 -17.54 0.11 12.15
CA LEU A 52 -16.52 -0.69 11.50
C LEU A 52 -16.91 -2.18 11.42
N ALA A 53 -17.43 -2.75 12.50
CA ALA A 53 -17.81 -4.15 12.58
C ALA A 53 -18.92 -4.50 11.58
N ASP A 54 -19.95 -3.64 11.47
CA ASP A 54 -21.06 -3.84 10.53
C ASP A 54 -20.59 -3.75 9.07
N ARG A 55 -19.66 -2.84 8.79
CA ARG A 55 -19.09 -2.65 7.46
C ARG A 55 -18.19 -3.80 7.02
N LEU A 56 -17.39 -4.34 7.90
CA LEU A 56 -16.44 -5.41 7.59
C LEU A 56 -17.12 -6.77 7.41
N GLY A 57 -18.16 -7.04 8.15
CA GLY A 57 -18.73 -8.37 8.26
C GLY A 57 -17.85 -9.34 9.09
N PRO A 58 -18.38 -10.54 9.42
CA PRO A 58 -17.78 -11.40 10.45
C PRO A 58 -16.35 -11.87 10.14
N MET A 59 -16.07 -12.31 8.91
CA MET A 59 -14.76 -12.86 8.56
C MET A 59 -13.69 -11.77 8.49
N ALA A 60 -14.00 -10.63 7.87
CA ALA A 60 -13.05 -9.51 7.81
C ALA A 60 -12.79 -8.92 9.20
N LEU A 61 -13.83 -8.83 10.05
CA LEU A 61 -13.67 -8.42 11.44
C LEU A 61 -12.75 -9.38 12.21
N TYR A 62 -13.00 -10.68 12.11
CA TYR A 62 -12.19 -11.71 12.76
C TYR A 62 -10.72 -11.65 12.31
N CYS A 63 -10.46 -11.55 10.99
CA CYS A 63 -9.09 -11.46 10.49
C CYS A 63 -8.42 -10.14 10.87
N THR A 64 -9.08 -8.98 10.63
CA THR A 64 -8.43 -7.68 10.80
C THR A 64 -8.29 -7.25 12.26
N GLN A 65 -9.24 -7.59 13.12
CA GLN A 65 -9.29 -7.09 14.50
C GLN A 65 -8.84 -8.12 15.56
N GLU A 66 -9.05 -9.41 15.31
CA GLU A 66 -8.72 -10.48 16.25
C GLU A 66 -7.49 -11.30 15.81
N ALA A 67 -6.76 -10.83 14.78
CA ALA A 67 -5.60 -11.53 14.19
C ALA A 67 -5.92 -12.98 13.74
N GLY A 68 -7.15 -13.18 13.26
CA GLY A 68 -7.59 -14.45 12.72
C GLY A 68 -7.03 -14.78 11.35
N THR A 69 -7.27 -16.00 10.91
CA THR A 69 -6.89 -16.48 9.58
C THR A 69 -8.09 -17.15 8.92
N GLU A 70 -8.43 -16.73 7.71
CA GLU A 70 -9.45 -17.39 6.90
C GLU A 70 -8.97 -18.77 6.43
N ARG A 71 -9.91 -19.65 6.07
CA ARG A 71 -9.56 -20.97 5.56
C ARG A 71 -8.85 -20.85 4.20
N ALA A 72 -7.78 -21.63 4.00
CA ALA A 72 -7.07 -21.69 2.73
C ALA A 72 -8.01 -22.07 1.55
N PHE A 73 -7.78 -21.47 0.38
CA PHE A 73 -8.54 -21.68 -0.86
C PHE A 73 -10.02 -21.25 -0.81
N THR A 74 -10.39 -20.38 0.12
CA THR A 74 -11.78 -19.89 0.22
C THR A 74 -11.90 -18.38 -0.01
N GLY A 75 -10.79 -17.66 -0.06
CA GLY A 75 -10.78 -16.21 -0.20
C GLY A 75 -11.18 -15.74 -1.59
N SER A 76 -12.08 -14.75 -1.69
CA SER A 76 -12.63 -14.25 -2.95
C SER A 76 -11.60 -13.58 -3.87
N LEU A 77 -10.49 -13.10 -3.30
CA LEU A 77 -9.40 -12.44 -4.06
C LEU A 77 -8.23 -13.36 -4.38
N LEU A 78 -8.32 -14.67 -4.05
CA LEU A 78 -7.27 -15.63 -4.37
C LEU A 78 -6.98 -15.64 -5.88
N ASP A 79 -8.03 -15.82 -6.68
CA ASP A 79 -7.95 -15.93 -8.13
C ASP A 79 -8.14 -14.59 -8.88
N GLU A 80 -8.15 -13.46 -8.17
CA GLU A 80 -8.24 -12.14 -8.79
C GLU A 80 -6.99 -11.86 -9.64
N LYS A 81 -7.18 -11.52 -10.94
CA LYS A 81 -6.11 -11.31 -11.93
C LYS A 81 -6.22 -9.98 -12.66
N ARG A 82 -7.27 -9.19 -12.39
CA ARG A 82 -7.43 -7.86 -13.01
C ARG A 82 -6.40 -6.90 -12.46
N ASP A 83 -6.11 -5.86 -13.25
CA ASP A 83 -5.20 -4.79 -12.83
C ASP A 83 -5.87 -3.90 -11.79
N GLY A 84 -5.14 -3.61 -10.71
CA GLY A 84 -5.69 -2.79 -9.64
C GLY A 84 -4.89 -2.84 -8.35
N ALA A 85 -5.39 -2.12 -7.37
CA ALA A 85 -4.81 -2.03 -6.03
C ALA A 85 -5.58 -2.87 -5.02
N TYR A 86 -4.85 -3.48 -4.10
CA TYR A 86 -5.41 -4.18 -2.95
C TYR A 86 -5.32 -3.27 -1.72
N ARG A 87 -6.49 -2.86 -1.21
CA ARG A 87 -6.61 -1.92 -0.10
C ARG A 87 -7.00 -2.61 1.20
N CYS A 88 -6.61 -2.01 2.31
CA CYS A 88 -7.03 -2.47 3.64
C CYS A 88 -8.55 -2.42 3.79
N ALA A 89 -9.19 -3.54 4.13
CA ALA A 89 -10.61 -3.59 4.35
C ALA A 89 -11.08 -2.70 5.53
N ALA A 90 -10.22 -2.49 6.53
CA ALA A 90 -10.54 -1.67 7.69
C ALA A 90 -10.45 -0.17 7.42
N CYS A 91 -9.41 0.35 6.77
CA CYS A 91 -9.19 1.79 6.62
C CYS A 91 -9.10 2.29 5.17
N GLY A 92 -9.00 1.40 4.17
CA GLY A 92 -8.89 1.79 2.76
C GLY A 92 -7.48 2.14 2.29
N GLU A 93 -6.45 2.04 3.15
CA GLU A 93 -5.05 2.27 2.76
C GLU A 93 -4.63 1.32 1.65
N ALA A 94 -3.88 1.82 0.64
CA ALA A 94 -3.32 0.99 -0.43
C ALA A 94 -2.18 0.13 0.12
N LEU A 95 -2.30 -1.20 0.02
CA LEU A 95 -1.36 -2.13 0.63
C LEU A 95 -0.49 -2.85 -0.39
N PHE A 96 -1.08 -3.32 -1.48
CA PHE A 96 -0.40 -4.08 -2.53
C PHE A 96 -0.95 -3.72 -3.90
N ASP A 97 -0.18 -4.02 -4.95
CA ASP A 97 -0.58 -3.86 -6.35
C ASP A 97 -0.75 -5.23 -7.04
N SER A 98 -1.56 -5.28 -8.09
CA SER A 98 -1.74 -6.48 -8.92
C SER A 98 -0.44 -6.94 -9.57
N ASP A 99 0.47 -6.02 -9.89
CA ASP A 99 1.76 -6.33 -10.52
C ASP A 99 2.67 -7.17 -9.61
N ASP A 100 2.49 -7.06 -8.30
CA ASP A 100 3.25 -7.81 -7.29
C ASP A 100 2.57 -9.11 -6.87
N LYS A 101 1.33 -9.36 -7.34
CA LYS A 101 0.57 -10.55 -6.98
C LYS A 101 0.97 -11.75 -7.82
N TYR A 102 1.15 -12.89 -7.16
CA TYR A 102 1.45 -14.16 -7.84
C TYR A 102 0.75 -15.35 -7.19
N ASP A 103 0.65 -16.45 -7.92
CA ASP A 103 0.13 -17.71 -7.40
C ASP A 103 1.26 -18.46 -6.68
N SER A 104 1.18 -18.48 -5.36
CA SER A 104 2.13 -19.20 -4.50
C SER A 104 1.70 -20.63 -4.20
N GLY A 105 0.49 -21.05 -4.56
CA GLY A 105 -0.09 -22.33 -4.18
C GLY A 105 -0.45 -22.45 -2.69
N SER A 106 -0.27 -21.39 -1.90
CA SER A 106 -0.50 -21.42 -0.44
C SER A 106 -1.98 -21.46 -0.05
N GLY A 107 -2.86 -21.02 -0.95
CA GLY A 107 -4.30 -20.92 -0.71
C GLY A 107 -4.76 -19.53 -0.21
N TRP A 108 -3.86 -18.55 -0.19
CA TRP A 108 -4.12 -17.15 0.11
C TRP A 108 -3.49 -16.23 -0.93
N PRO A 109 -4.05 -15.02 -1.17
CA PRO A 109 -3.40 -13.99 -1.97
C PRO A 109 -1.96 -13.76 -1.52
N SER A 110 -1.02 -13.81 -2.47
CA SER A 110 0.40 -13.68 -2.19
C SER A 110 1.03 -12.59 -3.03
N PHE A 111 1.88 -11.77 -2.41
CA PHE A 111 2.53 -10.63 -3.04
C PHE A 111 4.04 -10.64 -2.77
N THR A 112 4.81 -10.09 -3.71
CA THR A 112 6.28 -10.02 -3.61
C THR A 112 6.76 -8.79 -2.84
N THR A 113 5.98 -7.70 -2.85
CA THR A 113 6.31 -6.45 -2.15
C THR A 113 5.04 -5.64 -1.85
N PRO A 114 5.01 -4.82 -0.79
CA PRO A 114 3.95 -3.82 -0.56
C PRO A 114 4.01 -2.67 -1.57
N SER A 115 2.87 -1.98 -1.78
CA SER A 115 2.75 -0.80 -2.67
C SER A 115 3.67 0.37 -2.28
N GLY A 116 4.18 0.37 -1.07
CA GLY A 116 5.15 1.35 -0.56
C GLY A 116 5.80 0.86 0.73
N ALA A 117 7.00 1.34 1.01
CA ALA A 117 7.79 0.93 2.18
C ALA A 117 7.06 1.15 3.53
N ALA A 118 6.09 2.05 3.56
CA ALA A 118 5.31 2.39 4.75
C ALA A 118 3.84 1.93 4.67
N ALA A 119 3.49 1.04 3.73
CA ALA A 119 2.12 0.54 3.60
C ALA A 119 1.78 -0.50 4.67
N VAL A 120 2.76 -1.30 5.06
CA VAL A 120 2.61 -2.35 6.07
C VAL A 120 3.71 -2.28 7.12
N ASP A 121 3.36 -2.66 8.34
CA ASP A 121 4.31 -2.94 9.41
C ASP A 121 4.51 -4.46 9.52
N VAL A 122 5.74 -4.89 9.85
CA VAL A 122 6.06 -6.29 10.09
C VAL A 122 6.65 -6.46 11.49
N ARG A 123 6.24 -7.52 12.19
CA ARG A 123 6.75 -7.82 13.54
C ARG A 123 6.81 -9.31 13.81
N THR A 124 7.64 -9.69 14.77
CA THR A 124 7.70 -11.09 15.22
C THR A 124 6.41 -11.45 15.96
N ASP A 125 5.75 -12.51 15.49
CA ASP A 125 4.62 -13.17 16.13
C ASP A 125 5.08 -14.50 16.72
N SER A 126 5.01 -14.65 18.03
CA SER A 126 5.38 -15.88 18.75
C SER A 126 4.15 -16.64 19.29
N SER A 127 2.97 -16.34 18.77
CA SER A 127 1.73 -17.00 19.14
C SER A 127 1.68 -18.46 18.66
N LEU A 128 0.82 -19.26 19.25
CA LEU A 128 0.54 -20.66 18.88
C LEU A 128 1.80 -21.56 18.82
N GLY A 129 2.85 -21.23 19.58
CA GLY A 129 4.08 -22.05 19.63
C GLY A 129 4.95 -22.00 18.38
N MET A 130 4.70 -21.08 17.46
CA MET A 130 5.48 -20.83 16.24
C MET A 130 6.01 -19.40 16.25
N VAL A 131 7.22 -19.23 15.68
CA VAL A 131 7.76 -17.89 15.44
C VAL A 131 7.52 -17.55 13.97
N ARG A 132 6.69 -16.54 13.73
CA ARG A 132 6.36 -16.04 12.38
C ARG A 132 6.58 -14.55 12.33
N THR A 133 6.54 -13.97 11.15
CA THR A 133 6.55 -12.51 10.96
C THR A 133 5.15 -12.07 10.56
N GLU A 134 4.44 -11.43 11.48
CA GLU A 134 3.10 -10.86 11.24
C GLU A 134 3.21 -9.62 10.35
N THR A 135 2.24 -9.46 9.46
CA THR A 135 2.05 -8.28 8.63
C THR A 135 0.78 -7.57 9.04
N THR A 136 0.87 -6.27 9.33
CA THR A 136 -0.26 -5.41 9.70
C THR A 136 -0.32 -4.16 8.82
N CYS A 137 -1.48 -3.56 8.70
CA CYS A 137 -1.64 -2.27 8.04
C CYS A 137 -0.92 -1.18 8.86
N ALA A 138 0.02 -0.46 8.27
CA ALA A 138 0.78 0.58 8.97
C ALA A 138 -0.11 1.75 9.42
N SER A 139 -1.19 2.03 8.69
CA SER A 139 -2.12 3.13 8.99
C SER A 139 -3.03 2.82 10.19
N CYS A 140 -3.72 1.66 10.21
CA CYS A 140 -4.74 1.36 11.22
C CYS A 140 -4.40 0.17 12.13
N GLY A 141 -3.26 -0.50 11.91
CA GLY A 141 -2.84 -1.67 12.69
C GLY A 141 -3.64 -2.95 12.45
N ALA A 142 -4.56 -2.98 11.48
CA ALA A 142 -5.32 -4.18 11.14
C ALA A 142 -4.39 -5.33 10.80
N HIS A 143 -4.63 -6.51 11.37
CA HIS A 143 -3.92 -7.72 10.97
C HIS A 143 -4.25 -8.06 9.52
N LEU A 144 -3.24 -8.44 8.74
CA LEU A 144 -3.39 -8.77 7.33
C LEU A 144 -3.04 -10.24 7.06
N GLY A 145 -1.98 -10.71 7.67
CA GLY A 145 -1.40 -12.04 7.45
C GLY A 145 0.03 -12.13 7.94
N HIS A 146 0.88 -12.84 7.21
CA HIS A 146 2.27 -13.07 7.58
C HIS A 146 3.19 -12.95 6.35
N VAL A 147 4.45 -12.64 6.59
CA VAL A 147 5.50 -12.67 5.57
C VAL A 147 6.42 -13.86 5.81
N PHE A 148 6.81 -14.53 4.72
CA PHE A 148 7.67 -15.72 4.70
C PHE A 148 8.88 -15.48 3.81
N PRO A 149 10.06 -16.08 4.12
CA PRO A 149 11.30 -15.91 3.36
C PRO A 149 11.40 -16.88 2.18
N ASP A 150 10.32 -17.11 1.45
CA ASP A 150 10.22 -18.08 0.35
C ASP A 150 9.56 -17.48 -0.91
N GLY A 151 9.60 -16.16 -1.04
CA GLY A 151 9.04 -15.43 -2.19
C GLY A 151 9.96 -15.43 -3.41
N PRO A 152 9.40 -15.27 -4.63
CA PRO A 152 10.16 -15.27 -5.89
C PRO A 152 10.86 -13.95 -6.19
N GLY A 153 10.50 -12.86 -5.50
CA GLY A 153 11.06 -11.52 -5.71
C GLY A 153 12.52 -11.39 -5.25
N ALA A 154 13.16 -10.30 -5.61
CA ALA A 154 14.57 -10.04 -5.25
C ALA A 154 14.81 -9.98 -3.73
N ALA A 155 13.80 -9.56 -2.95
CA ALA A 155 13.85 -9.56 -1.49
C ALA A 155 13.66 -10.97 -0.88
N GLY A 156 13.18 -11.94 -1.67
CA GLY A 156 12.89 -13.29 -1.20
C GLY A 156 11.68 -13.37 -0.27
N GLU A 157 10.87 -12.33 -0.18
CA GLU A 157 9.71 -12.24 0.70
C GLU A 157 8.42 -12.64 -0.01
N ARG A 158 7.56 -13.36 0.71
CA ARG A 158 6.19 -13.66 0.32
C ARG A 158 5.23 -13.14 1.37
N TYR A 159 4.51 -12.10 1.02
CA TYR A 159 3.42 -11.56 1.83
C TYR A 159 2.17 -12.41 1.59
N CYS A 160 1.82 -13.26 2.55
CA CYS A 160 0.67 -14.16 2.51
C CYS A 160 -0.48 -13.51 3.28
N ILE A 161 -1.47 -13.00 2.56
CA ILE A 161 -2.47 -12.07 3.10
C ILE A 161 -3.86 -12.70 3.04
N ASN A 162 -4.64 -12.56 4.12
CA ASN A 162 -6.03 -12.97 4.12
C ASN A 162 -6.84 -12.16 3.09
N SER A 163 -7.56 -12.83 2.23
CA SER A 163 -8.45 -12.19 1.25
C SER A 163 -9.48 -11.30 1.94
N ALA A 164 -10.02 -11.75 3.09
CA ALA A 164 -10.98 -11.01 3.89
C ALA A 164 -10.42 -9.68 4.47
N CYS A 165 -9.10 -9.51 4.52
CA CYS A 165 -8.46 -8.27 4.96
C CYS A 165 -8.30 -7.24 3.85
N LEU A 166 -8.65 -7.59 2.61
CA LEU A 166 -8.42 -6.80 1.41
C LEU A 166 -9.73 -6.41 0.72
N VAL A 167 -9.71 -5.25 0.09
CA VAL A 167 -10.69 -4.81 -0.92
C VAL A 167 -9.92 -4.56 -2.21
N PHE A 168 -10.39 -5.13 -3.31
CA PHE A 168 -9.81 -4.89 -4.63
C PHE A 168 -10.42 -3.64 -5.24
N ASP A 169 -9.57 -2.74 -5.70
CA ASP A 169 -9.88 -1.49 -6.37
C ASP A 169 -9.32 -1.58 -7.80
N GLU A 170 -10.22 -1.87 -8.75
CA GLU A 170 -9.86 -2.11 -10.15
C GLU A 170 -9.34 -0.83 -10.79
N ARG A 171 -8.21 -0.91 -11.48
CA ARG A 171 -7.66 0.19 -12.27
C ARG A 171 -8.47 0.30 -13.56
N PRO A 172 -9.05 1.47 -13.89
CA PRO A 172 -9.76 1.63 -15.15
C PRO A 172 -8.81 1.40 -16.32
N ASP A 173 -9.29 0.72 -17.35
CA ASP A 173 -8.58 0.61 -18.64
C ASP A 173 -8.49 2.01 -19.27
N ASP A 174 -7.29 2.41 -19.72
CA ASP A 174 -7.02 3.66 -20.45
C ASP A 174 -7.49 3.56 -21.92
#